data_e30a592492aff10cee656767a4750f46
#
_entry.id   e30a592492aff10cee656767a4750f46
#
_cell.length_a   1.000
_cell.length_b   1.000
_cell.length_c   1.000
_cell.angle_alpha   90.00
_cell.angle_beta   90.00
_cell.angle_gamma   90.00
#
_symmetry.space_group_name_H-M   'P 1'
#
loop_
_entity.id
_entity.type
_entity.pdbx_description
1 polymer ?
#
loop_
_entity_poly.entity_id
_entity_poly.type
_entity_poly.pdbx_seq_one_letter_code
_entity_poly.pdbx_strand_id
1 'polypeptide(L)'
;GIWKETGYGTIIFLAALSGVDMQLYEAARVDGAGRWRLMWHITLPAIRGTVVIMLIMKCGSILNTGFEQIYLMKNDLNASRAQVFDTYIYERGIVSGQYSVSAAAGLFKSIVSLILVLSANKIAKLCGESGFY
;
A
#
# COMPACT_ATOMS: atom_id res chain seq x y z
N GLY A 1 -4.36 7.51 -8.14
CA GLY A 1 -5.73 7.13 -7.80
C GLY A 1 -6.01 5.65 -8.03
N ILE A 2 -7.17 5.20 -7.58
CA ILE A 2 -7.62 3.78 -7.62
C ILE A 2 -7.43 3.17 -9.02
N TRP A 3 -7.83 3.86 -10.06
CA TRP A 3 -7.71 3.42 -11.45
C TRP A 3 -6.28 3.00 -11.84
N LYS A 4 -5.29 3.79 -11.47
CA LYS A 4 -3.88 3.54 -11.84
C LYS A 4 -3.29 2.33 -11.09
N GLU A 5 -3.70 2.11 -9.84
CA GLU A 5 -3.10 1.12 -8.95
C GLU A 5 -3.82 -0.23 -8.94
N THR A 6 -5.09 -0.26 -9.34
CA THR A 6 -5.91 -1.48 -9.32
C THR A 6 -5.30 -2.58 -10.20
N GLY A 7 -4.83 -2.23 -11.41
CA GLY A 7 -4.23 -3.20 -12.33
C GLY A 7 -2.97 -3.86 -11.76
N TYR A 8 -2.08 -3.06 -11.19
CA TYR A 8 -0.84 -3.58 -10.59
C TYR A 8 -1.12 -4.50 -9.40
N GLY A 9 -2.00 -4.08 -8.48
CA GLY A 9 -2.40 -4.91 -7.35
C GLY A 9 -3.06 -6.22 -7.78
N THR A 10 -3.91 -6.17 -8.80
CA THR A 10 -4.57 -7.36 -9.34
C THR A 10 -3.58 -8.38 -9.86
N ILE A 11 -2.56 -7.96 -10.62
CA ILE A 11 -1.53 -8.86 -11.16
C ILE A 11 -0.77 -9.57 -10.02
N ILE A 12 -0.40 -8.85 -8.96
CA ILE A 12 0.30 -9.44 -7.80
C ILE A 12 -0.57 -10.51 -7.12
N PHE A 13 -1.86 -10.22 -6.91
CA PHE A 13 -2.77 -11.19 -6.30
C PHE A 13 -3.04 -12.39 -7.21
N LEU A 14 -3.15 -12.19 -8.53
CA LEU A 14 -3.28 -13.30 -9.48
C LEU A 14 -2.04 -14.18 -9.47
N ALA A 15 -0.84 -13.60 -9.43
CA ALA A 15 0.40 -14.35 -9.30
C ALA A 15 0.45 -15.17 -8.01
N ALA A 16 0.07 -14.58 -6.88
CA ALA A 16 -0.02 -15.29 -5.61
C ALA A 16 -1.03 -16.45 -5.64
N LEU A 17 -2.18 -16.24 -6.27
CA LEU A 17 -3.22 -17.26 -6.43
C LEU A 17 -2.76 -18.41 -7.33
N SER A 18 -2.01 -18.14 -8.39
CA SER A 18 -1.48 -19.17 -9.27
C SER A 18 -0.44 -20.08 -8.60
N GLY A 19 0.18 -19.62 -7.52
CA GLY A 19 1.12 -20.39 -6.71
C GLY A 19 0.45 -21.30 -5.67
N VAL A 20 -0.87 -21.26 -5.52
CA VAL A 20 -1.59 -22.12 -4.56
C VAL A 20 -1.74 -23.54 -5.13
N ASP A 21 -1.40 -24.54 -4.31
CA ASP A 21 -1.47 -25.94 -4.72
C ASP A 21 -2.91 -26.36 -5.06
N MET A 22 -3.10 -26.83 -6.29
CA MET A 22 -4.41 -27.29 -6.78
C MET A 22 -4.91 -28.54 -6.04
N GLN A 23 -4.02 -29.37 -5.51
CA GLN A 23 -4.40 -30.57 -4.75
C GLN A 23 -5.23 -30.24 -3.51
N LEU A 24 -4.96 -29.09 -2.88
CA LEU A 24 -5.76 -28.62 -1.74
C LEU A 24 -7.22 -28.34 -2.13
N TYR A 25 -7.43 -27.79 -3.33
CA TYR A 25 -8.78 -27.54 -3.83
C TYR A 25 -9.50 -28.83 -4.23
N GLU A 26 -8.79 -29.79 -4.81
CA GLU A 26 -9.34 -31.08 -5.21
C GLU A 26 -9.75 -31.89 -3.96
N ALA A 27 -8.87 -31.99 -2.96
CA ALA A 27 -9.17 -32.66 -1.71
C ALA A 27 -10.41 -32.08 -1.02
N ALA A 28 -10.46 -30.74 -0.89
CA ALA A 28 -11.59 -30.09 -0.25
C ALA A 28 -12.91 -30.22 -1.03
N ARG A 29 -12.85 -30.36 -2.36
CA ARG A 29 -14.05 -30.65 -3.17
C ARG A 29 -14.56 -32.06 -2.93
N VAL A 30 -13.67 -33.05 -2.79
CA VAL A 30 -14.05 -34.42 -2.42
C VAL A 30 -14.75 -34.43 -1.06
N ASP A 31 -14.30 -33.60 -0.11
CA ASP A 31 -14.93 -33.39 1.19
C ASP A 31 -16.24 -32.58 1.14
N GLY A 32 -16.73 -32.25 -0.05
CA GLY A 32 -17.99 -31.51 -0.23
C GLY A 32 -17.93 -30.03 0.06
N ALA A 33 -16.74 -29.41 0.06
CA ALA A 33 -16.59 -27.99 0.29
C ALA A 33 -17.14 -27.14 -0.87
N GLY A 34 -18.09 -26.27 -0.58
CA GLY A 34 -18.61 -25.28 -1.53
C GLY A 34 -17.60 -24.13 -1.79
N ARG A 35 -17.84 -23.33 -2.84
CA ARG A 35 -16.95 -22.23 -3.28
C ARG A 35 -16.57 -21.26 -2.17
N TRP A 36 -17.49 -20.89 -1.30
CA TRP A 36 -17.26 -19.98 -0.17
C TRP A 36 -16.32 -20.60 0.87
N ARG A 37 -16.48 -21.90 1.15
CA ARG A 37 -15.61 -22.61 2.09
C ARG A 37 -14.19 -22.73 1.54
N LEU A 38 -14.02 -23.02 0.23
CA LEU A 38 -12.73 -23.04 -0.45
C LEU A 38 -12.03 -21.67 -0.36
N MET A 39 -12.75 -20.57 -0.60
CA MET A 39 -12.21 -19.22 -0.53
C MET A 39 -11.69 -18.88 0.87
N TRP A 40 -12.48 -19.14 1.90
CA TRP A 40 -12.13 -18.74 3.27
C TRP A 40 -11.09 -19.65 3.95
N HIS A 41 -11.04 -20.94 3.62
CA HIS A 41 -10.19 -21.91 4.31
C HIS A 41 -8.94 -22.31 3.50
N ILE A 42 -8.89 -22.09 2.20
CA ILE A 42 -7.74 -22.43 1.35
C ILE A 42 -7.18 -21.18 0.69
N THR A 43 -7.99 -20.48 -0.10
CA THR A 43 -7.49 -19.36 -0.91
C THR A 43 -6.97 -18.21 -0.05
N LEU A 44 -7.77 -17.70 0.86
CA LEU A 44 -7.41 -16.56 1.71
C LEU A 44 -6.20 -16.85 2.61
N PRO A 45 -6.12 -17.98 3.33
CA PRO A 45 -4.93 -18.32 4.07
C PRO A 45 -3.68 -18.48 3.21
N ALA A 46 -3.80 -19.07 2.03
CA ALA A 46 -2.66 -19.28 1.13
C ALA A 46 -2.04 -17.96 0.62
N ILE A 47 -2.86 -16.93 0.35
CA ILE A 47 -2.36 -15.62 -0.11
C ILE A 47 -2.15 -14.61 1.02
N ARG A 48 -2.35 -15.00 2.28
CA ARG A 48 -2.30 -14.12 3.44
C ARG A 48 -0.97 -13.37 3.55
N GLY A 49 0.16 -14.05 3.29
CA GLY A 49 1.48 -13.42 3.27
C GLY A 49 1.58 -12.29 2.23
N THR A 50 1.06 -12.51 1.02
CA THR A 50 1.02 -11.49 -0.03
C THR A 50 0.16 -10.28 0.38
N VAL A 51 -1.00 -10.51 1.01
CA VAL A 51 -1.85 -9.44 1.52
C VAL A 51 -1.10 -8.59 2.55
N VAL A 52 -0.40 -9.22 3.48
CA VAL A 52 0.37 -8.53 4.52
C VAL A 52 1.50 -7.70 3.94
N ILE A 53 2.27 -8.26 3.01
CA ILE A 53 3.36 -7.54 2.32
C ILE A 53 2.80 -6.32 1.57
N MET A 54 1.73 -6.48 0.81
CA MET A 54 1.08 -5.38 0.09
C MET A 54 0.56 -4.30 1.03
N LEU A 55 0.04 -4.68 2.21
CA LEU A 55 -0.42 -3.74 3.22
C LEU A 55 0.75 -2.95 3.81
N ILE A 56 1.87 -3.60 4.16
CA ILE A 56 3.08 -2.92 4.66
C ILE A 56 3.60 -1.92 3.61
N MET A 57 3.68 -2.31 2.35
CA MET A 57 4.09 -1.42 1.25
C MET A 57 3.14 -0.22 1.11
N LYS A 58 1.84 -0.42 1.24
CA LYS A 58 0.86 0.67 1.21
C LYS A 58 0.98 1.61 2.41
N CYS A 59 1.25 1.09 3.59
CA CYS A 59 1.54 1.92 4.78
C CYS A 59 2.76 2.83 4.56
N GLY A 60 3.82 2.32 3.93
CA GLY A 60 5.01 3.11 3.60
C GLY A 60 4.75 4.22 2.58
N SER A 61 3.81 4.01 1.67
CA SER A 61 3.47 4.97 0.61
C SER A 61 2.28 5.89 0.92
N ILE A 62 1.68 5.79 2.10
CA ILE A 62 0.44 6.50 2.45
C ILE A 62 0.59 8.03 2.39
N LEU A 63 1.77 8.54 2.69
CA LEU A 63 2.09 9.97 2.61
C LEU A 63 2.51 10.42 1.20
N ASN A 64 2.68 9.48 0.27
CA ASN A 64 2.99 9.75 -1.14
C ASN A 64 1.67 9.83 -1.93
N THR A 65 1.06 10.99 -1.94
CA THR A 65 -0.31 11.20 -2.47
C THR A 65 -0.35 11.60 -3.95
N GLY A 66 0.61 11.18 -4.76
CA GLY A 66 0.59 11.46 -6.19
C GLY A 66 0.80 12.95 -6.52
N PHE A 67 1.93 13.49 -6.11
CA PHE A 67 2.34 14.88 -6.34
C PHE A 67 1.98 15.38 -7.74
N GLU A 68 2.36 14.63 -8.77
CA GLU A 68 2.22 15.02 -10.17
C GLU A 68 0.76 15.27 -10.57
N GLN A 69 -0.15 14.37 -10.17
CA GLN A 69 -1.58 14.52 -10.47
C GLN A 69 -2.19 15.72 -9.74
N ILE A 70 -1.87 15.89 -8.48
CA ILE A 70 -2.41 16.98 -7.68
C ILE A 70 -1.84 18.32 -8.14
N TYR A 71 -0.55 18.39 -8.45
CA TYR A 71 0.11 19.59 -8.92
C TYR A 71 -0.46 20.06 -10.26
N LEU A 72 -0.68 19.15 -11.21
CA LEU A 72 -1.26 19.46 -12.52
C LEU A 72 -2.75 19.85 -12.46
N MET A 73 -3.48 19.34 -11.49
CA MET A 73 -4.91 19.65 -11.31
C MET A 73 -5.15 20.83 -10.36
N LYS A 74 -4.11 21.33 -9.70
CA LYS A 74 -4.20 22.47 -8.80
C LYS A 74 -4.39 23.77 -9.59
N ASN A 75 -5.37 24.58 -9.19
CA ASN A 75 -5.64 25.91 -9.70
C ASN A 75 -5.99 26.85 -8.54
N ASP A 76 -6.11 28.14 -8.80
CA ASP A 76 -6.36 29.16 -7.78
C ASP A 76 -7.66 28.94 -7.01
N LEU A 77 -8.66 28.27 -7.61
CA LEU A 77 -9.96 28.00 -7.00
C LEU A 77 -9.90 26.83 -6.02
N ASN A 78 -9.03 25.86 -6.25
CA ASN A 78 -8.93 24.65 -5.41
C ASN A 78 -7.64 24.58 -4.56
N ALA A 79 -6.74 25.54 -4.69
CA ALA A 79 -5.41 25.54 -4.07
C ALA A 79 -5.43 25.24 -2.58
N SER A 80 -6.37 25.81 -1.83
CA SER A 80 -6.49 25.62 -0.38
C SER A 80 -6.92 24.21 0.05
N ARG A 81 -7.63 23.48 -0.81
CA ARG A 81 -8.14 22.12 -0.55
C ARG A 81 -7.32 21.01 -1.21
N ALA A 82 -6.56 21.36 -2.24
CA ALA A 82 -5.72 20.43 -2.99
C ALA A 82 -4.28 20.35 -2.47
N GLN A 83 -3.95 21.05 -1.38
CA GLN A 83 -2.60 21.05 -0.84
C GLN A 83 -2.29 19.77 -0.09
N VAL A 84 -1.26 19.06 -0.52
CA VAL A 84 -0.72 17.86 0.12
C VAL A 84 0.75 18.09 0.50
N PHE A 85 1.32 17.18 1.31
CA PHE A 85 2.69 17.32 1.80
C PHE A 85 3.69 17.55 0.68
N ASP A 86 3.59 16.81 -0.40
CA ASP A 86 4.52 16.89 -1.53
C ASP A 86 4.41 18.21 -2.30
N THR A 87 3.20 18.74 -2.49
CA THR A 87 3.01 20.07 -3.12
C THR A 87 3.49 21.19 -2.20
N TYR A 88 3.29 21.06 -0.89
CA TYR A 88 3.81 22.01 0.09
C TYR A 88 5.35 22.07 0.09
N ILE A 89 6.01 20.89 0.10
CA ILE A 89 7.47 20.78 0.02
C ILE A 89 8.01 21.45 -1.25
N TYR A 90 7.37 21.19 -2.38
CA TYR A 90 7.74 21.77 -3.67
C TYR A 90 7.57 23.30 -3.68
N GLU A 91 6.43 23.80 -3.26
CA GLU A 91 6.14 25.24 -3.26
C GLU A 91 7.05 26.03 -2.31
N ARG A 92 7.27 25.52 -1.10
CA ARG A 92 8.15 26.16 -0.13
C ARG A 92 9.64 26.00 -0.48
N GLY A 93 10.03 24.83 -0.96
CA GLY A 93 11.42 24.55 -1.31
C GLY A 93 11.85 25.21 -2.60
N ILE A 94 11.18 24.89 -3.69
CA ILE A 94 11.63 25.28 -5.02
C ILE A 94 11.07 26.65 -5.43
N VAL A 95 9.76 26.84 -5.29
CA VAL A 95 9.13 28.09 -5.74
C VAL A 95 9.47 29.27 -4.82
N SER A 96 9.47 29.06 -3.50
CA SER A 96 9.76 30.12 -2.52
C SER A 96 11.23 30.19 -2.09
N GLY A 97 12.10 29.28 -2.56
CA GLY A 97 13.53 29.24 -2.24
C GLY A 97 13.85 28.87 -0.78
N GLN A 98 12.88 28.38 -0.02
CA GLN A 98 13.05 28.02 1.39
C GLN A 98 13.50 26.55 1.55
N TYR A 99 14.69 26.23 1.07
CA TYR A 99 15.21 24.87 1.04
C TYR A 99 15.27 24.19 2.41
N SER A 100 15.60 24.95 3.48
CA SER A 100 15.69 24.42 4.84
C SER A 100 14.34 23.92 5.34
N VAL A 101 13.25 24.65 5.08
CA VAL A 101 11.88 24.25 5.47
C VAL A 101 11.44 23.03 4.69
N SER A 102 11.74 23.00 3.40
CA SER A 102 11.42 21.85 2.53
C SER A 102 12.18 20.60 2.97
N ALA A 103 13.47 20.72 3.27
CA ALA A 103 14.28 19.60 3.78
C ALA A 103 13.75 19.08 5.11
N ALA A 104 13.38 19.96 6.05
CA ALA A 104 12.81 19.59 7.33
C ALA A 104 11.47 18.85 7.17
N ALA A 105 10.58 19.35 6.30
CA ALA A 105 9.31 18.71 6.00
C ALA A 105 9.50 17.33 5.32
N GLY A 106 10.46 17.21 4.41
CA GLY A 106 10.82 15.93 3.78
C GLY A 106 11.36 14.90 4.77
N LEU A 107 12.24 15.32 5.70
CA LEU A 107 12.74 14.48 6.78
C LEU A 107 11.61 14.03 7.71
N PHE A 108 10.74 14.94 8.12
CA PHE A 108 9.58 14.60 8.93
C PHE A 108 8.70 13.54 8.26
N LYS A 109 8.38 13.73 6.97
CA LYS A 109 7.62 12.76 6.17
C LYS A 109 8.30 11.38 6.16
N SER A 110 9.63 11.35 5.96
CA SER A 110 10.40 10.10 5.92
C SER A 110 10.39 9.38 7.26
N ILE A 111 10.53 10.10 8.38
CA ILE A 111 10.47 9.54 9.73
C ILE A 111 9.09 8.95 10.00
N VAL A 112 8.02 9.66 9.67
CA VAL A 112 6.65 9.16 9.86
C VAL A 112 6.40 7.91 9.00
N SER A 113 6.82 7.92 7.73
CA SER A 113 6.72 6.74 6.87
C SER A 113 7.48 5.53 7.43
N LEU A 114 8.69 5.74 7.96
CA LEU A 114 9.47 4.69 8.58
C LEU A 114 8.77 4.09 9.81
N ILE A 115 8.24 4.94 10.69
CA ILE A 115 7.48 4.50 11.88
C ILE A 115 6.26 3.67 11.44
N LEU A 116 5.53 4.12 10.42
CA LEU A 116 4.37 3.40 9.90
C LEU A 116 4.75 2.01 9.35
N VAL A 117 5.82 1.92 8.58
CA VAL A 117 6.31 0.63 8.04
C VAL A 117 6.75 -0.30 9.16
N LEU A 118 7.54 0.19 10.12
CA LEU A 118 8.00 -0.64 11.23
C LEU A 118 6.85 -1.12 12.12
N SER A 119 5.88 -0.25 12.40
CA SER A 119 4.70 -0.62 13.18
C SER A 119 3.82 -1.64 12.44
N ALA A 120 3.58 -1.44 11.15
CA ALA A 120 2.84 -2.39 10.32
C ALA A 120 3.54 -3.76 10.25
N ASN A 121 4.87 -3.77 10.09
CA ASN A 121 5.67 -5.00 10.10
C ASN A 121 5.61 -5.71 11.45
N LYS A 122 5.68 -4.97 12.57
CA LYS A 122 5.54 -5.54 13.91
C LYS A 122 4.16 -6.14 14.15
N ILE A 123 3.11 -5.46 13.72
CA ILE A 123 1.73 -5.97 13.81
C ILE A 123 1.58 -7.26 12.98
N ALA A 124 2.12 -7.29 11.75
CA ALA A 124 2.11 -8.46 10.90
C ALA A 124 2.75 -9.69 11.58
N LYS A 125 3.92 -9.49 12.20
CA LYS A 125 4.60 -10.55 12.97
C LYS A 125 3.78 -11.02 14.18
N LEU A 126 3.15 -10.10 14.90
CA LEU A 126 2.27 -10.48 16.04
C LEU A 126 1.05 -11.28 15.59
N CYS A 127 0.57 -11.07 14.37
CA CYS A 127 -0.51 -11.85 13.76
C CYS A 127 -0.06 -13.22 13.20
N GLY A 128 1.21 -13.59 13.41
CA GLY A 128 1.74 -14.89 12.98
C GLY A 128 2.15 -14.96 11.50
N GLU A 129 2.34 -13.81 10.86
CA GLU A 129 2.81 -13.75 9.48
C GLU A 129 4.30 -13.44 9.40
N SER A 130 4.97 -13.96 8.35
CA SER A 130 6.32 -13.53 8.00
C SER A 130 6.29 -12.05 7.61
N GLY A 131 6.79 -11.18 8.47
CA GLY A 131 7.01 -9.79 8.12
C GLY A 131 8.07 -9.64 7.01
N PHE A 132 8.43 -8.40 6.69
CA PHE A 132 9.44 -8.09 5.67
C PHE A 132 10.87 -8.50 6.11
N TYR A 133 11.10 -8.62 7.42
CA TYR A 133 12.37 -9.06 8.04
C TYR A 133 12.12 -10.13 9.08
#